data_8a82c537558bd5cd269ebdbc24705b32
#
_entry.id   8a82c537558bd5cd269ebdbc24705b32
#
_cell.length_a   1.000
_cell.length_b   1.000
_cell.length_c   1.000
_cell.angle_alpha   90.00
_cell.angle_beta   90.00
_cell.angle_gamma   90.00
#
_symmetry.space_group_name_H-M   'P 1'
#
loop_
_entity.id
_entity.type
_entity.pdbx_description
1 polymer ?
#
loop_
_entity_poly.entity_id
_entity_poly.type
_entity_poly.pdbx_seq_one_letter_code
_entity_poly.pdbx_strand_id
1 'polypeptide(L)'
;EGSEVRRKYLDSSIAQYKQSYLKILINYNKALKQRNSLLKQFAEKGYFDDMTLELYDNQLIQLGTVIHKERTGFLKELTPVFNRYYAEISGSKEIVNLAYKSQLNDGNYSDLIKESLRKDRASNYTQIGIHKDDILFEMNEHPIKKIGSQGQQKSFLIALKLAQFEFIKHQIGFKPILLLDDIFDKL
;
A
#
# COMPACT_ATOMS: atom_id res chain seq x y z
N GLU A 1 4.02 9.87 9.07
CA GLU A 1 4.17 9.89 7.59
C GLU A 1 2.80 9.73 6.93
N GLY A 2 2.65 10.28 5.69
CA GLY A 2 1.41 10.19 4.93
C GLY A 2 1.17 8.80 4.33
N SER A 3 -0.06 8.54 3.85
CA SER A 3 -0.44 7.27 3.20
C SER A 3 0.41 6.95 1.97
N GLU A 4 0.87 7.97 1.24
CA GLU A 4 1.75 7.79 0.08
C GLU A 4 3.08 7.12 0.46
N VAL A 5 3.72 7.57 1.55
CA VAL A 5 4.98 6.99 2.05
C VAL A 5 4.78 5.55 2.50
N ARG A 6 3.65 5.25 3.16
CA ARG A 6 3.33 3.87 3.57
C ARG A 6 3.08 2.96 2.37
N ARG A 7 2.36 3.44 1.32
CA ARG A 7 2.23 2.69 0.06
C ARG A 7 3.58 2.45 -0.60
N LYS A 8 4.44 3.47 -0.65
CA LYS A 8 5.80 3.35 -1.21
C LYS A 8 6.63 2.31 -0.46
N TYR A 9 6.53 2.27 0.88
CA TYR A 9 7.16 1.22 1.69
C TYR A 9 6.68 -0.17 1.26
N LEU A 10 5.36 -0.37 1.15
CA LEU A 10 4.75 -1.62 0.74
C LEU A 10 5.22 -2.06 -0.65
N ASP A 11 5.11 -1.15 -1.61
CA ASP A 11 5.45 -1.43 -3.01
C ASP A 11 6.95 -1.70 -3.20
N SER A 12 7.82 -0.95 -2.53
CA SER A 12 9.25 -1.18 -2.58
C SER A 12 9.65 -2.49 -1.93
N SER A 13 8.98 -2.90 -0.84
CA SER A 13 9.25 -4.17 -0.17
C SER A 13 8.92 -5.36 -1.08
N ILE A 14 7.75 -5.34 -1.74
CA ILE A 14 7.33 -6.40 -2.65
C ILE A 14 8.23 -6.44 -3.90
N ALA A 15 8.58 -5.28 -4.45
CA ALA A 15 9.40 -5.18 -5.65
C ALA A 15 10.83 -5.75 -5.46
N GLN A 16 11.36 -5.81 -4.23
CA GLN A 16 12.67 -6.36 -3.95
C GLN A 16 12.79 -7.87 -4.24
N TYR A 17 11.68 -8.61 -4.09
CA TYR A 17 11.69 -10.06 -4.35
C TYR A 17 10.83 -10.46 -5.56
N LYS A 18 9.99 -9.55 -6.09
CA LYS A 18 9.05 -9.84 -7.18
C LYS A 18 9.13 -8.78 -8.29
N GLN A 19 10.06 -8.95 -9.22
CA GLN A 19 10.25 -7.99 -10.33
C GLN A 19 8.99 -7.80 -11.20
N SER A 20 8.18 -8.86 -11.37
CA SER A 20 6.91 -8.77 -12.12
C SER A 20 5.93 -7.78 -11.48
N TYR A 21 5.92 -7.68 -10.15
CA TYR A 21 5.11 -6.71 -9.42
C TYR A 21 5.44 -5.27 -9.80
N LEU A 22 6.73 -4.93 -9.87
CA LEU A 22 7.17 -3.59 -10.26
C LEU A 22 6.66 -3.21 -11.65
N LYS A 23 6.73 -4.13 -12.62
CA LYS A 23 6.21 -3.90 -13.98
C LYS A 23 4.70 -3.63 -13.97
N ILE A 24 3.94 -4.41 -13.19
CA ILE A 24 2.49 -4.25 -13.04
C ILE A 24 2.16 -2.89 -12.41
N LEU A 25 2.89 -2.50 -11.36
CA LEU A 25 2.71 -1.22 -10.68
C LEU A 25 2.99 -0.02 -11.60
N ILE A 26 4.07 -0.09 -12.40
CA ILE A 26 4.40 0.94 -13.39
C ILE A 26 3.26 1.09 -14.42
N ASN A 27 2.76 -0.03 -14.95
CA ASN A 27 1.67 -0.02 -15.91
C ASN A 27 0.37 0.50 -15.32
N TYR A 28 0.05 0.12 -14.08
CA TYR A 28 -1.09 0.67 -13.35
C TYR A 28 -1.02 2.19 -13.21
N ASN A 29 0.13 2.71 -12.77
CA ASN A 29 0.33 4.15 -12.61
C ASN A 29 0.25 4.90 -13.95
N LYS A 30 0.73 4.29 -15.05
CA LYS A 30 0.58 4.84 -16.41
C LYS A 30 -0.88 4.91 -16.83
N ALA A 31 -1.64 3.82 -16.67
CA ALA A 31 -3.07 3.77 -16.98
C ALA A 31 -3.87 4.78 -16.12
N LEU A 32 -3.57 4.89 -14.84
CA LEU A 32 -4.18 5.86 -13.93
C LEU A 32 -3.95 7.31 -14.39
N LYS A 33 -2.71 7.64 -14.78
CA LYS A 33 -2.38 8.97 -15.31
C LYS A 33 -3.13 9.28 -16.60
N GLN A 34 -3.24 8.30 -17.50
CA GLN A 34 -3.95 8.45 -18.77
C GLN A 34 -5.46 8.62 -18.54
N ARG A 35 -6.07 7.79 -17.67
CA ARG A 35 -7.47 7.93 -17.29
C ARG A 35 -7.78 9.30 -16.71
N ASN A 36 -6.95 9.78 -15.77
CA ASN A 36 -7.13 11.10 -15.17
C ASN A 36 -6.96 12.24 -16.20
N SER A 37 -6.07 12.08 -17.17
CA SER A 37 -5.91 13.03 -18.27
C SER A 37 -7.16 13.09 -19.15
N LEU A 38 -7.78 11.93 -19.45
CA LEU A 38 -9.04 11.87 -20.20
C LEU A 38 -10.19 12.53 -19.44
N LEU A 39 -10.35 12.26 -18.16
CA LEU A 39 -11.40 12.90 -17.34
C LEU A 39 -11.30 14.42 -17.39
N LYS A 40 -10.07 14.97 -17.32
CA LYS A 40 -9.83 16.41 -17.46
C LYS A 40 -10.20 16.92 -18.85
N GLN A 41 -9.76 16.23 -19.90
CA GLN A 41 -10.07 16.61 -21.29
C GLN A 41 -11.57 16.59 -21.57
N PHE A 42 -12.30 15.62 -21.03
CA PHE A 42 -13.75 15.55 -21.17
C PHE A 42 -14.43 16.73 -20.48
N ALA A 43 -13.97 17.12 -19.29
CA ALA A 43 -14.50 18.28 -18.58
C ALA A 43 -14.23 19.60 -19.36
N GLU A 44 -13.02 19.77 -19.91
CA GLU A 44 -12.64 20.96 -20.70
C GLU A 44 -13.41 21.09 -22.00
N LYS A 45 -13.68 19.95 -22.67
CA LYS A 45 -14.35 19.94 -23.98
C LYS A 45 -15.88 19.85 -23.90
N GLY A 46 -16.44 19.63 -22.69
CA GLY A 46 -17.87 19.40 -22.53
C GLY A 46 -18.41 18.12 -23.23
N TYR A 47 -17.51 17.21 -23.57
CA TYR A 47 -17.80 15.95 -24.26
C TYR A 47 -17.33 14.78 -23.40
N PHE A 48 -18.06 13.67 -23.44
CA PHE A 48 -17.71 12.46 -22.67
C PHE A 48 -17.75 11.21 -23.57
N ASP A 49 -16.69 10.42 -23.54
CA ASP A 49 -16.54 9.19 -24.31
C ASP A 49 -16.34 8.01 -23.35
N ASP A 50 -17.45 7.27 -23.12
CA ASP A 50 -17.49 6.09 -22.26
C ASP A 50 -16.55 4.99 -22.78
N MET A 51 -16.52 4.76 -24.10
CA MET A 51 -15.75 3.66 -24.70
C MET A 51 -14.25 3.86 -24.50
N THR A 52 -13.77 5.06 -24.71
CA THR A 52 -12.36 5.37 -24.50
C THR A 52 -11.97 5.28 -23.02
N LEU A 53 -12.86 5.70 -22.11
CA LEU A 53 -12.60 5.60 -20.68
C LEU A 53 -12.57 4.13 -20.21
N GLU A 54 -13.46 3.29 -20.72
CA GLU A 54 -13.57 1.87 -20.39
C GLU A 54 -12.26 1.10 -20.68
N LEU A 55 -11.51 1.48 -21.71
CA LEU A 55 -10.21 0.87 -22.00
C LEU A 55 -9.24 1.02 -20.82
N TYR A 56 -9.21 2.19 -20.19
CA TYR A 56 -8.36 2.43 -19.02
C TYR A 56 -8.96 1.83 -17.75
N ASP A 57 -10.30 1.81 -17.61
CA ASP A 57 -10.97 1.14 -16.51
C ASP A 57 -10.60 -0.35 -16.48
N ASN A 58 -10.67 -1.03 -17.63
CA ASN A 58 -10.29 -2.43 -17.74
C ASN A 58 -8.81 -2.68 -17.39
N GLN A 59 -7.91 -1.79 -17.80
CA GLN A 59 -6.50 -1.88 -17.41
C GLN A 59 -6.30 -1.69 -15.90
N LEU A 60 -6.96 -0.70 -15.29
CA LEU A 60 -6.90 -0.46 -13.85
C LEU A 60 -7.45 -1.65 -13.06
N ILE A 61 -8.58 -2.22 -13.50
CA ILE A 61 -9.19 -3.39 -12.86
C ILE A 61 -8.23 -4.57 -12.87
N GLN A 62 -7.70 -4.93 -14.04
CA GLN A 62 -6.79 -6.07 -14.19
C GLN A 62 -5.52 -5.90 -13.36
N LEU A 63 -4.83 -4.76 -13.51
CA LEU A 63 -3.55 -4.52 -12.84
C LEU A 63 -3.74 -4.27 -11.35
N GLY A 64 -4.77 -3.51 -10.97
CA GLY A 64 -5.06 -3.17 -9.58
C GLY A 64 -5.49 -4.38 -8.75
N THR A 65 -6.25 -5.31 -9.31
CA THR A 65 -6.62 -6.57 -8.65
C THR A 65 -5.38 -7.40 -8.31
N VAL A 66 -4.42 -7.48 -9.23
CA VAL A 66 -3.16 -8.19 -8.96
C VAL A 66 -2.36 -7.50 -7.86
N ILE A 67 -2.22 -6.16 -7.93
CA ILE A 67 -1.50 -5.39 -6.91
C ILE A 67 -2.15 -5.53 -5.54
N HIS A 68 -3.47 -5.43 -5.46
CA HIS A 68 -4.23 -5.63 -4.22
C HIS A 68 -3.96 -7.00 -3.59
N LYS A 69 -4.03 -8.07 -4.41
CA LYS A 69 -3.74 -9.44 -3.95
C LYS A 69 -2.31 -9.57 -3.40
N GLU A 70 -1.32 -9.01 -4.09
CA GLU A 70 0.07 -9.07 -3.67
C GLU A 70 0.31 -8.32 -2.36
N ARG A 71 -0.26 -7.12 -2.21
CA ARG A 71 -0.17 -6.32 -0.98
C ARG A 71 -0.82 -7.03 0.20
N THR A 72 -2.01 -7.59 -0.01
CA THR A 72 -2.73 -8.38 1.01
C THR A 72 -1.92 -9.60 1.45
N GLY A 73 -1.38 -10.36 0.48
CA GLY A 73 -0.54 -11.52 0.75
C GLY A 73 0.72 -11.15 1.53
N PHE A 74 1.44 -10.12 1.09
CA PHE A 74 2.64 -9.63 1.76
C PHE A 74 2.37 -9.26 3.22
N LEU A 75 1.34 -8.46 3.49
CA LEU A 75 1.02 -8.04 4.87
C LEU A 75 0.55 -9.21 5.74
N LYS A 76 -0.20 -10.16 5.17
CA LYS A 76 -0.62 -11.37 5.88
C LYS A 76 0.58 -12.19 6.38
N GLU A 77 1.63 -12.29 5.58
CA GLU A 77 2.84 -13.03 5.95
C GLU A 77 3.81 -12.20 6.81
N LEU A 78 3.89 -10.89 6.57
CA LEU A 78 4.78 -10.00 7.32
C LEU A 78 4.31 -9.77 8.76
N THR A 79 3.01 -9.62 8.98
CA THR A 79 2.45 -9.22 10.29
C THR A 79 2.84 -10.15 11.43
N PRO A 80 2.80 -11.49 11.30
CA PRO A 80 3.26 -12.39 12.37
C PRO A 80 4.74 -12.22 12.71
N VAL A 81 5.58 -12.04 11.70
CA VAL A 81 7.02 -11.81 11.88
C VAL A 81 7.28 -10.48 12.58
N PHE A 82 6.55 -9.44 12.16
CA PHE A 82 6.60 -8.13 12.78
C PHE A 82 6.18 -8.16 14.26
N ASN A 83 5.07 -8.84 14.58
CA ASN A 83 4.58 -8.96 15.96
C ASN A 83 5.62 -9.64 16.87
N ARG A 84 6.29 -10.68 16.37
CA ARG A 84 7.36 -11.36 17.11
C ARG A 84 8.51 -10.40 17.42
N TYR A 85 9.04 -9.68 16.42
CA TYR A 85 10.12 -8.72 16.64
C TYR A 85 9.72 -7.58 17.57
N TYR A 86 8.49 -7.09 17.44
CA TYR A 86 8.01 -6.04 18.34
C TYR A 86 7.98 -6.52 19.80
N ALA A 87 7.46 -7.71 20.06
CA ALA A 87 7.43 -8.29 21.40
C ALA A 87 8.84 -8.49 21.99
N GLU A 88 9.80 -8.96 21.17
CA GLU A 88 11.20 -9.15 21.59
C GLU A 88 11.88 -7.80 21.93
N ILE A 89 11.64 -6.74 21.15
CA ILE A 89 12.29 -5.44 21.35
C ILE A 89 11.65 -4.65 22.48
N SER A 90 10.31 -4.64 22.55
CA SER A 90 9.59 -3.82 23.53
C SER A 90 9.48 -4.47 24.90
N GLY A 91 9.66 -5.79 24.98
CA GLY A 91 9.37 -6.57 26.20
C GLY A 91 7.92 -6.40 26.66
N SER A 92 7.05 -5.84 25.81
CA SER A 92 5.72 -5.39 26.18
C SER A 92 4.64 -6.39 25.85
N LYS A 93 3.51 -6.23 26.54
CA LYS A 93 2.29 -7.01 26.27
C LYS A 93 1.34 -6.32 25.28
N GLU A 94 1.80 -5.24 24.67
CA GLU A 94 0.99 -4.46 23.73
C GLU A 94 0.79 -5.25 22.44
N ILE A 95 -0.42 -5.21 21.93
CA ILE A 95 -0.78 -5.83 20.65
C ILE A 95 -0.52 -4.81 19.56
N VAL A 96 0.32 -5.16 18.59
CA VAL A 96 0.58 -4.33 17.40
C VAL A 96 0.05 -5.01 16.14
N ASN A 97 -0.34 -4.21 15.14
CA ASN A 97 -0.92 -4.71 13.91
C ASN A 97 -0.54 -3.84 12.70
N LEU A 98 -0.52 -4.47 11.53
CA LEU A 98 -0.39 -3.83 10.22
C LEU A 98 -1.69 -4.08 9.45
N ALA A 99 -2.67 -3.15 9.58
CA ALA A 99 -3.97 -3.32 8.94
C ALA A 99 -3.97 -2.72 7.52
N TYR A 100 -4.31 -3.53 6.52
CA TYR A 100 -4.44 -3.06 5.14
C TYR A 100 -5.83 -2.49 4.90
N LYS A 101 -5.88 -1.19 4.63
CA LYS A 101 -7.09 -0.45 4.28
C LYS A 101 -7.15 -0.24 2.78
N SER A 102 -8.08 -0.90 2.12
CA SER A 102 -8.35 -0.77 0.68
C SER A 102 -9.84 -0.77 0.42
N GLN A 103 -10.26 0.04 -0.54
CA GLN A 103 -11.64 0.02 -1.03
C GLN A 103 -11.99 -1.32 -1.72
N LEU A 104 -10.97 -2.02 -2.22
CA LEU A 104 -11.12 -3.32 -2.86
C LEU A 104 -11.39 -4.47 -1.87
N ASN A 105 -11.29 -4.22 -0.56
CA ASN A 105 -11.70 -5.19 0.46
C ASN A 105 -13.23 -5.36 0.52
N ASP A 106 -13.98 -4.32 0.12
CA ASP A 106 -15.42 -4.22 0.34
C ASP A 106 -16.25 -4.62 -0.89
N GLY A 107 -15.60 -4.91 -2.06
CA GLY A 107 -16.32 -5.26 -3.26
C GLY A 107 -15.46 -5.55 -4.49
N ASN A 108 -16.13 -5.90 -5.57
CA ASN A 108 -15.48 -6.15 -6.86
C ASN A 108 -15.00 -4.82 -7.47
N TYR A 109 -13.74 -4.78 -7.92
CA TYR A 109 -13.17 -3.54 -8.46
C TYR A 109 -13.92 -3.00 -9.69
N SER A 110 -14.44 -3.89 -10.55
CA SER A 110 -15.23 -3.49 -11.72
C SER A 110 -16.51 -2.73 -11.33
N ASP A 111 -17.19 -3.19 -10.27
CA ASP A 111 -18.41 -2.55 -9.80
C ASP A 111 -18.09 -1.23 -9.11
N LEU A 112 -17.08 -1.22 -8.26
CA LEU A 112 -16.62 -0.02 -7.54
C LEU A 112 -16.20 1.12 -8.48
N ILE A 113 -15.48 0.82 -9.58
CA ILE A 113 -15.04 1.84 -10.53
C ILE A 113 -16.21 2.41 -11.32
N LYS A 114 -17.20 1.58 -11.69
CA LYS A 114 -18.45 2.02 -12.36
C LYS A 114 -19.27 2.93 -11.44
N GLU A 115 -19.47 2.52 -10.20
CA GLU A 115 -20.20 3.32 -9.20
C GLU A 115 -19.53 4.67 -8.92
N SER A 116 -18.20 4.71 -8.99
CA SER A 116 -17.45 5.95 -8.75
C SER A 116 -17.47 6.94 -9.91
N LEU A 117 -17.91 6.54 -11.11
CA LEU A 117 -17.80 7.34 -12.33
C LEU A 117 -18.35 8.76 -12.18
N ARG A 118 -19.49 8.92 -11.51
CA ARG A 118 -20.08 10.25 -11.25
C ARG A 118 -19.15 11.14 -10.40
N LYS A 119 -18.50 10.56 -9.38
CA LYS A 119 -17.54 11.25 -8.51
C LYS A 119 -16.25 11.55 -9.26
N ASP A 120 -15.78 10.62 -10.08
CA ASP A 120 -14.58 10.78 -10.91
C ASP A 120 -14.74 11.94 -11.89
N ARG A 121 -15.89 12.01 -12.56
CA ARG A 121 -16.24 13.13 -13.47
C ARG A 121 -16.31 14.47 -12.75
N ALA A 122 -16.94 14.51 -11.56
CA ALA A 122 -17.06 15.74 -10.79
C ALA A 122 -15.71 16.27 -10.27
N SER A 123 -14.77 15.37 -9.94
CA SER A 123 -13.44 15.72 -9.42
C SER A 123 -12.34 15.75 -10.49
N ASN A 124 -12.61 15.25 -11.71
CA ASN A 124 -11.64 15.01 -12.77
C ASN A 124 -10.49 14.08 -12.38
N TYR A 125 -10.72 13.19 -11.41
CA TYR A 125 -9.74 12.22 -10.89
C TYR A 125 -10.41 10.91 -10.50
N THR A 126 -9.68 9.82 -10.70
CA THR A 126 -10.08 8.48 -10.25
C THR A 126 -10.13 8.42 -8.72
N GLN A 127 -11.28 8.07 -8.16
CA GLN A 127 -11.53 8.03 -6.71
C GLN A 127 -11.38 6.64 -6.11
N ILE A 128 -11.43 5.59 -6.93
CA ILE A 128 -11.38 4.19 -6.50
C ILE A 128 -10.12 3.51 -7.05
N GLY A 129 -9.45 2.72 -6.21
CA GLY A 129 -8.34 1.87 -6.61
C GLY A 129 -7.15 1.89 -5.66
N ILE A 130 -6.15 1.06 -5.96
CA ILE A 130 -4.99 0.78 -5.10
C ILE A 130 -4.12 2.03 -4.80
N HIS A 131 -4.25 3.09 -5.56
CA HIS A 131 -3.60 4.37 -5.30
C HIS A 131 -4.24 5.15 -4.14
N LYS A 132 -5.41 4.72 -3.66
CA LYS A 132 -6.10 5.24 -2.47
C LYS A 132 -5.88 4.38 -1.22
N ASP A 133 -5.25 3.23 -1.37
CA ASP A 133 -4.99 2.32 -0.25
C ASP A 133 -4.10 2.93 0.84
N ASP A 134 -4.18 2.33 2.02
CA ASP A 134 -3.33 2.68 3.14
C ASP A 134 -2.93 1.44 3.97
N ILE A 135 -1.88 1.58 4.76
CA ILE A 135 -1.52 0.64 5.81
C ILE A 135 -1.64 1.38 7.14
N LEU A 136 -2.50 0.89 7.99
CA LEU A 136 -2.64 1.41 9.34
C LEU A 136 -1.64 0.72 10.26
N PHE A 137 -0.81 1.50 10.91
CA PHE A 137 0.13 1.05 11.93
C PHE A 137 -0.54 1.22 13.28
N GLU A 138 -0.93 0.10 13.89
CA GLU A 138 -1.79 0.08 15.06
C GLU A 138 -1.08 -0.51 16.28
N MET A 139 -1.45 0.00 17.44
CA MET A 139 -1.14 -0.53 18.75
C MET A 139 -2.42 -0.51 19.58
N ASN A 140 -2.83 -1.66 20.12
CA ASN A 140 -4.09 -1.82 20.84
C ASN A 140 -5.30 -1.23 20.07
N GLU A 141 -5.41 -1.58 18.78
CA GLU A 141 -6.48 -1.14 17.86
C GLU A 141 -6.52 0.37 17.56
N HIS A 142 -5.52 1.12 17.99
CA HIS A 142 -5.43 2.55 17.72
C HIS A 142 -4.17 2.89 16.89
N PRO A 143 -4.22 3.95 16.06
CA PRO A 143 -3.04 4.40 15.33
C PRO A 143 -1.88 4.70 16.29
N ILE A 144 -0.76 3.98 16.13
CA ILE A 144 0.41 4.13 17.03
C ILE A 144 0.94 5.57 17.08
N LYS A 145 0.81 6.32 16.00
CA LYS A 145 1.20 7.73 15.97
C LYS A 145 0.44 8.60 16.98
N LYS A 146 -0.79 8.20 17.35
CA LYS A 146 -1.65 8.98 18.28
C LYS A 146 -1.42 8.61 19.72
N ILE A 147 -1.19 7.33 20.02
CA ILE A 147 -1.18 6.82 21.38
C ILE A 147 0.21 6.34 21.83
N GLY A 148 1.10 6.01 20.90
CA GLY A 148 2.42 5.48 21.19
C GLY A 148 3.40 6.56 21.67
N SER A 149 4.14 6.28 22.75
CA SER A 149 5.30 7.06 23.15
C SER A 149 6.35 7.08 22.04
N GLN A 150 7.31 8.00 22.12
CA GLN A 150 8.42 8.05 21.16
C GLN A 150 9.22 6.73 21.12
N GLY A 151 9.46 6.11 22.28
CA GLY A 151 10.12 4.81 22.39
C GLY A 151 9.32 3.69 21.71
N GLN A 152 7.99 3.63 21.95
CA GLN A 152 7.11 2.65 21.31
C GLN A 152 7.07 2.81 19.79
N GLN A 153 6.99 4.04 19.30
CA GLN A 153 7.02 4.31 17.85
C GLN A 153 8.38 3.89 17.23
N LYS A 154 9.48 4.12 17.95
CA LYS A 154 10.82 3.70 17.52
C LYS A 154 10.94 2.17 17.50
N SER A 155 10.53 1.49 18.56
CA SER A 155 10.51 0.02 18.64
C SER A 155 9.65 -0.58 17.51
N PHE A 156 8.52 0.04 17.20
CA PHE A 156 7.65 -0.36 16.09
C PHE A 156 8.37 -0.30 14.74
N LEU A 157 9.07 0.81 14.47
CA LEU A 157 9.81 0.99 13.21
C LEU A 157 10.98 0.01 13.09
N ILE A 158 11.71 -0.22 14.18
CA ILE A 158 12.82 -1.19 14.22
C ILE A 158 12.27 -2.60 13.95
N ALA A 159 11.21 -3.01 14.66
CA ALA A 159 10.56 -4.30 14.47
C ALA A 159 10.09 -4.49 13.02
N LEU A 160 9.49 -3.45 12.44
CA LEU A 160 9.03 -3.47 11.06
C LEU A 160 10.17 -3.67 10.06
N LYS A 161 11.33 -3.02 10.29
CA LYS A 161 12.52 -3.18 9.45
C LYS A 161 13.15 -4.56 9.57
N LEU A 162 13.23 -5.10 10.78
CA LEU A 162 13.74 -6.46 11.02
C LEU A 162 12.82 -7.52 10.40
N ALA A 163 11.50 -7.35 10.54
CA ALA A 163 10.52 -8.22 9.91
C ALA A 163 10.61 -8.20 8.39
N GLN A 164 10.74 -7.00 7.80
CA GLN A 164 10.95 -6.83 6.35
C GLN A 164 12.22 -7.56 5.90
N PHE A 165 13.32 -7.38 6.62
CA PHE A 165 14.59 -8.05 6.33
C PHE A 165 14.47 -9.57 6.35
N GLU A 166 13.87 -10.13 7.39
CA GLU A 166 13.67 -11.57 7.52
C GLU A 166 12.76 -12.10 6.42
N PHE A 167 11.66 -11.42 6.15
CA PHE A 167 10.72 -11.76 5.08
C PHE A 167 11.43 -11.82 3.73
N ILE A 168 12.16 -10.75 3.36
CA ILE A 168 12.88 -10.68 2.09
C ILE A 168 13.94 -11.78 2.02
N LYS A 169 14.72 -12.00 3.08
CA LYS A 169 15.69 -13.11 3.15
C LYS A 169 15.04 -14.46 2.83
N HIS A 170 13.84 -14.70 3.36
CA HIS A 170 13.12 -15.94 3.11
C HIS A 170 12.65 -16.06 1.64
N GLN A 171 12.18 -14.96 1.06
CA GLN A 171 11.67 -14.94 -0.31
C GLN A 171 12.77 -15.11 -1.38
N ILE A 172 13.95 -14.50 -1.16
CA ILE A 172 15.06 -14.53 -2.15
C ILE A 172 16.05 -15.66 -1.94
N GLY A 173 16.00 -16.36 -0.78
CA GLY A 173 16.86 -17.49 -0.48
C GLY A 173 18.32 -17.16 -0.11
N PHE A 174 18.70 -15.89 -0.05
CA PHE A 174 20.01 -15.43 0.42
C PHE A 174 19.90 -14.27 1.40
N LYS A 175 20.95 -14.01 2.19
CA LYS A 175 20.94 -12.99 3.23
C LYS A 175 21.19 -11.60 2.63
N PRO A 176 20.19 -10.69 2.62
CA PRO A 176 20.39 -9.31 2.20
C PRO A 176 21.26 -8.54 3.21
N ILE A 177 21.78 -7.37 2.82
CA ILE A 177 22.44 -6.45 3.72
C ILE A 177 21.42 -5.51 4.32
N LEU A 178 21.33 -5.45 5.65
CA LEU A 178 20.48 -4.50 6.37
C LEU A 178 21.34 -3.30 6.79
N LEU A 179 21.01 -2.13 6.26
CA LEU A 179 21.62 -0.87 6.68
C LEU A 179 20.69 -0.20 7.69
N LEU A 180 21.21 0.05 8.87
CA LEU A 180 20.52 0.71 9.97
C LEU A 180 21.24 2.01 10.27
N ASP A 181 20.64 3.14 9.91
CA ASP A 181 21.16 4.47 10.13
C ASP A 181 20.43 5.13 11.32
N ASP A 182 21.18 5.75 12.24
CA ASP A 182 20.71 6.51 13.40
C ASP A 182 19.65 5.84 14.31
N ILE A 183 19.65 4.51 14.38
CA ILE A 183 18.69 3.78 15.21
C ILE A 183 18.93 4.00 16.70
N PHE A 184 20.16 4.30 17.08
CA PHE A 184 20.59 4.38 18.49
C PHE A 184 20.71 5.80 19.03
N ASP A 185 20.52 6.83 18.22
CA ASP A 185 20.83 8.22 18.57
C ASP A 185 19.90 8.86 19.62
N LYS A 186 18.99 8.13 20.23
CA LYS A 186 18.15 8.60 21.36
C LYS A 186 17.55 7.42 22.15
N LEU A 187 18.39 6.47 22.54
CA LEU A 187 18.04 5.51 23.58
C LEU A 187 18.27 6.12 24.96
#